data_40afcae24f7ec3e8d92c04d40b82ca00
#
_entry.id   40afcae24f7ec3e8d92c04d40b82ca00
#
_cell.length_a   1.000
_cell.length_b   1.000
_cell.length_c   1.000
_cell.angle_alpha   90.00
_cell.angle_beta   90.00
_cell.angle_gamma   90.00
#
_symmetry.space_group_name_H-M   'P 1'
#
loop_
_entity.id
_entity.type
_entity.pdbx_description
1 polymer ?
#
loop_
_entity_poly.entity_id
_entity_poly.type
_entity_poly.pdbx_seq_one_letter_code
_entity_poly.pdbx_strand_id
1 'polypeptide(L)'
;MIKLLPVIIFCLLANPANANESNTLTSLMENRSCLECNLSKLNLGLQDLQRVDLSGANLSDSYMVNVDLSNANLSNSDLSNTYMNGANLSATKLVETDFEGAELELANFNQAIFINVNLVGAYLLHAVISEEQLNNAKLCKTVLPDASTSYRDC
;
A
#
# COMPACT_ATOMS: atom_id res chain seq x y z
N MET A 1 34.14 -9.31 -1.48
CA MET A 1 32.97 -9.37 -0.59
C MET A 1 31.74 -9.51 -1.45
N ILE A 2 31.24 -10.71 -1.60
CA ILE A 2 30.03 -11.01 -2.38
C ILE A 2 28.85 -10.72 -1.45
N LYS A 3 28.10 -9.65 -1.74
CA LYS A 3 26.81 -9.44 -1.10
C LYS A 3 25.86 -10.55 -1.54
N LEU A 4 25.56 -11.45 -0.62
CA LEU A 4 24.48 -12.42 -0.79
C LEU A 4 23.18 -11.61 -0.96
N LEU A 5 22.64 -11.61 -2.18
CA LEU A 5 21.27 -11.23 -2.45
C LEU A 5 20.36 -12.21 -1.68
N PRO A 6 19.36 -11.74 -0.94
CA PRO A 6 18.36 -12.66 -0.41
C PRO A 6 17.60 -13.29 -1.56
N VAL A 7 17.71 -14.59 -1.63
CA VAL A 7 16.99 -15.45 -2.57
C VAL A 7 15.51 -15.39 -2.21
N ILE A 8 14.77 -14.51 -2.87
CA ILE A 8 13.31 -14.61 -2.97
C ILE A 8 12.95 -14.40 -4.45
N ILE A 9 13.50 -15.26 -5.30
CA ILE A 9 12.97 -15.50 -6.62
C ILE A 9 12.50 -16.96 -6.61
N PHE A 10 11.31 -17.20 -6.03
CA PHE A 10 10.65 -18.48 -6.22
C PHE A 10 9.16 -18.27 -6.45
N CYS A 11 8.75 -18.64 -7.66
CA CYS A 11 7.39 -18.75 -8.19
C CYS A 11 6.91 -17.63 -9.12
N LEU A 12 7.70 -17.36 -10.17
CA LEU A 12 7.09 -16.90 -11.42
C LEU A 12 7.39 -17.98 -12.47
N LEU A 13 6.55 -19.03 -12.48
CA LEU A 13 6.53 -19.97 -13.60
C LEU A 13 6.10 -19.20 -14.85
N ALA A 14 6.97 -19.23 -15.82
CA ALA A 14 6.90 -18.54 -17.09
C ALA A 14 5.54 -18.69 -17.79
N ASN A 15 4.80 -17.59 -17.80
CA ASN A 15 3.74 -17.35 -18.77
C ASN A 15 4.19 -16.14 -19.61
N PRO A 16 4.23 -16.20 -20.93
CA PRO A 16 4.76 -15.11 -21.76
C PRO A 16 3.99 -13.79 -21.66
N ALA A 17 2.84 -13.79 -21.00
CA ALA A 17 2.11 -12.56 -20.63
C ALA A 17 2.78 -11.78 -19.48
N ASN A 18 3.68 -12.40 -18.70
CA ASN A 18 4.26 -11.83 -17.47
C ASN A 18 5.68 -11.27 -17.64
N ALA A 19 6.26 -11.25 -18.84
CA ALA A 19 7.61 -10.73 -19.04
C ALA A 19 7.73 -9.24 -18.68
N ASN A 20 6.65 -8.48 -18.81
CA ASN A 20 6.63 -7.05 -18.46
C ASN A 20 6.49 -6.84 -16.94
N GLU A 21 5.74 -7.70 -16.26
CA GLU A 21 5.55 -7.65 -14.80
C GLU A 21 6.83 -8.01 -14.03
N SER A 22 7.55 -9.04 -14.50
CA SER A 22 8.82 -9.44 -13.88
C SER A 22 9.89 -8.35 -13.99
N ASN A 23 9.94 -7.64 -15.12
CA ASN A 23 10.85 -6.52 -15.34
C ASN A 23 10.47 -5.32 -14.45
N THR A 24 9.19 -5.05 -14.26
CA THR A 24 8.70 -3.95 -13.41
C THR A 24 9.04 -4.20 -11.94
N LEU A 25 8.80 -5.41 -11.42
CA LEU A 25 9.16 -5.78 -10.05
C LEU A 25 10.67 -5.77 -9.82
N THR A 26 11.45 -6.29 -10.76
CA THR A 26 12.92 -6.27 -10.68
C THR A 26 13.43 -4.82 -10.65
N SER A 27 12.92 -3.96 -11.51
CA SER A 27 13.25 -2.54 -11.54
C SER A 27 12.86 -1.83 -10.24
N LEU A 28 11.68 -2.11 -9.69
CA LEU A 28 11.24 -1.58 -8.41
C LEU A 28 12.21 -1.96 -7.27
N MET A 29 12.60 -3.22 -7.19
CA MET A 29 13.49 -3.70 -6.14
C MET A 29 14.91 -3.15 -6.25
N GLU A 30 15.42 -2.99 -7.48
CA GLU A 30 16.76 -2.48 -7.74
C GLU A 30 16.86 -0.97 -7.59
N ASN A 31 15.89 -0.23 -8.14
CA ASN A 31 15.93 1.23 -8.21
C ASN A 31 15.17 1.92 -7.07
N ARG A 32 14.40 1.17 -6.26
CA ARG A 32 13.51 1.70 -5.22
C ARG A 32 12.55 2.77 -5.76
N SER A 33 12.14 2.65 -7.03
CA SER A 33 11.22 3.58 -7.68
C SER A 33 10.45 2.90 -8.80
N CYS A 34 9.16 3.20 -8.87
CA CYS A 34 8.27 2.75 -9.93
C CYS A 34 7.14 3.78 -10.11
N LEU A 35 7.48 4.90 -10.75
CA LEU A 35 6.55 6.01 -10.96
C LEU A 35 5.47 5.63 -11.99
N GLU A 36 4.19 5.89 -11.66
CA GLU A 36 3.05 5.63 -12.55
C GLU A 36 2.97 4.20 -13.11
N CYS A 37 3.67 3.25 -12.48
CA CYS A 37 3.68 1.88 -12.97
C CYS A 37 2.41 1.11 -12.61
N ASN A 38 2.11 0.08 -13.38
CA ASN A 38 1.01 -0.83 -13.09
C ASN A 38 1.53 -2.05 -12.31
N LEU A 39 1.16 -2.11 -11.03
CA LEU A 39 1.44 -3.19 -10.09
C LEU A 39 0.13 -3.83 -9.58
N SER A 40 -0.99 -3.59 -10.27
CA SER A 40 -2.29 -4.12 -9.87
C SER A 40 -2.32 -5.65 -9.88
N LYS A 41 -3.07 -6.23 -8.94
CA LYS A 41 -3.29 -7.68 -8.81
C LYS A 41 -2.03 -8.50 -8.53
N LEU A 42 -0.92 -7.87 -8.18
CA LEU A 42 0.31 -8.57 -7.84
C LEU A 42 0.31 -9.04 -6.37
N ASN A 43 1.09 -10.08 -6.11
CA ASN A 43 1.39 -10.50 -4.75
C ASN A 43 2.69 -9.84 -4.29
N LEU A 44 2.56 -8.82 -3.46
CA LEU A 44 3.65 -8.05 -2.83
C LEU A 44 3.70 -8.28 -1.31
N GLY A 45 3.00 -9.30 -0.81
CA GLY A 45 2.98 -9.61 0.62
C GLY A 45 4.37 -9.91 1.17
N LEU A 46 4.64 -9.46 2.41
CA LEU A 46 5.91 -9.65 3.11
C LEU A 46 7.13 -8.99 2.42
N GLN A 47 6.95 -8.20 1.36
CA GLN A 47 8.06 -7.52 0.68
C GLN A 47 8.58 -6.33 1.51
N ASP A 48 9.90 -6.09 1.42
CA ASP A 48 10.54 -4.87 1.91
C ASP A 48 10.50 -3.80 0.81
N LEU A 49 9.49 -2.93 0.90
CA LEU A 49 9.29 -1.78 0.04
C LEU A 49 9.54 -0.45 0.78
N GLN A 50 10.39 -0.48 1.82
CA GLN A 50 10.75 0.71 2.56
C GLN A 50 11.37 1.77 1.65
N ARG A 51 11.02 3.05 1.85
CA ARG A 51 11.58 4.20 1.14
C ARG A 51 11.44 4.13 -0.38
N VAL A 52 10.54 3.30 -0.90
CA VAL A 52 10.26 3.21 -2.32
C VAL A 52 9.47 4.43 -2.78
N ASP A 53 9.69 4.90 -4.00
CA ASP A 53 8.83 5.87 -4.65
C ASP A 53 7.87 5.14 -5.60
N LEU A 54 6.60 5.08 -5.19
CA LEU A 54 5.47 4.50 -5.91
C LEU A 54 4.44 5.57 -6.27
N SER A 55 4.87 6.83 -6.38
CA SER A 55 3.93 7.91 -6.68
C SER A 55 3.26 7.70 -8.04
N GLY A 56 1.94 7.84 -8.06
CA GLY A 56 1.10 7.61 -9.23
C GLY A 56 0.94 6.14 -9.64
N ALA A 57 1.52 5.19 -8.89
CA ALA A 57 1.41 3.77 -9.24
C ALA A 57 -0.01 3.23 -9.05
N ASN A 58 -0.41 2.32 -9.93
CA ASN A 58 -1.61 1.51 -9.75
C ASN A 58 -1.26 0.21 -9.02
N LEU A 59 -1.72 0.07 -7.79
CA LEU A 59 -1.56 -1.09 -6.91
C LEU A 59 -2.92 -1.77 -6.62
N SER A 60 -3.99 -1.37 -7.32
CA SER A 60 -5.35 -1.85 -7.05
C SER A 60 -5.47 -3.38 -7.09
N ASP A 61 -6.34 -3.93 -6.26
CA ASP A 61 -6.60 -5.37 -6.13
C ASP A 61 -5.35 -6.21 -5.76
N SER A 62 -4.23 -5.60 -5.34
CA SER A 62 -3.00 -6.33 -5.03
C SER A 62 -3.04 -6.94 -3.62
N TYR A 63 -2.26 -8.01 -3.43
CA TYR A 63 -2.07 -8.67 -2.14
C TYR A 63 -0.80 -8.15 -1.48
N MET A 64 -0.93 -7.41 -0.39
CA MET A 64 0.14 -6.69 0.29
C MET A 64 0.15 -6.95 1.81
N VAL A 65 -0.33 -8.12 2.23
CA VAL A 65 -0.39 -8.47 3.65
C VAL A 65 1.01 -8.46 4.26
N ASN A 66 1.15 -7.76 5.41
CA ASN A 66 2.42 -7.57 6.13
C ASN A 66 3.56 -6.97 5.29
N VAL A 67 3.25 -6.21 4.24
CA VAL A 67 4.26 -5.46 3.47
C VAL A 67 4.88 -4.36 4.33
N ASP A 68 6.16 -4.11 4.17
CA ASP A 68 6.81 -2.94 4.77
C ASP A 68 6.96 -1.82 3.72
N LEU A 69 6.13 -0.78 3.86
CA LEU A 69 6.13 0.44 3.05
C LEU A 69 6.61 1.65 3.85
N SER A 70 7.27 1.43 5.00
CA SER A 70 7.68 2.55 5.84
C SER A 70 8.57 3.55 5.10
N ASN A 71 8.28 4.84 5.30
CA ASN A 71 8.93 5.96 4.61
C ASN A 71 8.77 5.98 3.07
N ALA A 72 7.87 5.19 2.50
CA ALA A 72 7.59 5.20 1.06
C ALA A 72 6.83 6.47 0.64
N ASN A 73 6.91 6.82 -0.63
CA ASN A 73 6.06 7.82 -1.27
C ASN A 73 4.95 7.12 -2.07
N LEU A 74 3.71 7.25 -1.63
CA LEU A 74 2.51 6.70 -2.26
C LEU A 74 1.57 7.82 -2.76
N SER A 75 2.10 9.02 -2.98
CA SER A 75 1.28 10.15 -3.43
C SER A 75 0.64 9.85 -4.79
N ASN A 76 -0.66 10.15 -4.92
CA ASN A 76 -1.47 9.92 -6.12
C ASN A 76 -1.54 8.44 -6.56
N SER A 77 -1.18 7.49 -5.70
CA SER A 77 -1.29 6.07 -6.02
C SER A 77 -2.71 5.53 -5.78
N ASP A 78 -3.08 4.52 -6.57
CA ASP A 78 -4.31 3.77 -6.42
C ASP A 78 -4.03 2.47 -5.66
N LEU A 79 -4.51 2.38 -4.42
CA LEU A 79 -4.47 1.20 -3.55
C LEU A 79 -5.88 0.68 -3.28
N SER A 80 -6.83 0.96 -4.16
CA SER A 80 -8.21 0.52 -4.00
C SER A 80 -8.32 -1.02 -3.98
N ASN A 81 -9.20 -1.53 -3.12
CA ASN A 81 -9.45 -2.96 -2.92
C ASN A 81 -8.20 -3.81 -2.60
N THR A 82 -7.13 -3.21 -2.08
CA THR A 82 -5.92 -3.94 -1.70
C THR A 82 -6.10 -4.71 -0.40
N TYR A 83 -5.39 -5.82 -0.26
CA TYR A 83 -5.29 -6.59 0.98
C TYR A 83 -4.00 -6.20 1.71
N MET A 84 -4.10 -5.28 2.69
CA MET A 84 -2.96 -4.69 3.40
C MET A 84 -2.99 -4.94 4.91
N ASN A 85 -3.62 -6.04 5.33
CA ASN A 85 -3.70 -6.39 6.74
C ASN A 85 -2.28 -6.52 7.35
N GLY A 86 -2.04 -5.82 8.45
CA GLY A 86 -0.74 -5.77 9.11
C GLY A 86 0.35 -4.98 8.38
N ALA A 87 0.03 -4.24 7.31
CA ALA A 87 1.01 -3.46 6.56
C ALA A 87 1.65 -2.37 7.44
N ASN A 88 2.95 -2.15 7.27
CA ASN A 88 3.67 -1.05 7.87
C ASN A 88 3.70 0.15 6.92
N LEU A 89 2.85 1.13 7.18
CA LEU A 89 2.73 2.39 6.45
C LEU A 89 3.29 3.57 7.28
N SER A 90 4.17 3.29 8.25
CA SER A 90 4.70 4.34 9.11
C SER A 90 5.57 5.34 8.34
N ALA A 91 5.41 6.62 8.64
CA ALA A 91 6.11 7.73 8.00
C ALA A 91 5.98 7.77 6.46
N THR A 92 4.97 7.12 5.88
CA THR A 92 4.65 7.19 4.44
C THR A 92 4.10 8.56 4.07
N LYS A 93 4.29 8.95 2.82
CA LYS A 93 3.63 10.11 2.25
C LYS A 93 2.39 9.65 1.47
N LEU A 94 1.21 10.04 1.97
CA LEU A 94 -0.10 9.68 1.46
C LEU A 94 -0.87 10.94 1.05
N VAL A 95 -0.44 11.55 -0.06
CA VAL A 95 -1.09 12.74 -0.64
C VAL A 95 -1.97 12.30 -1.80
N GLU A 96 -3.28 12.54 -1.72
CA GLU A 96 -4.24 12.12 -2.75
C GLU A 96 -4.19 10.62 -3.05
N THR A 97 -3.88 9.81 -2.04
CA THR A 97 -3.80 8.35 -2.14
C THR A 97 -5.18 7.74 -2.00
N ASP A 98 -5.51 6.78 -2.85
CA ASP A 98 -6.79 6.09 -2.86
C ASP A 98 -6.68 4.71 -2.18
N PHE A 99 -7.40 4.54 -1.05
CA PHE A 99 -7.58 3.27 -0.33
C PHE A 99 -9.04 2.82 -0.34
N GLU A 100 -9.84 3.19 -1.35
CA GLU A 100 -11.24 2.78 -1.41
C GLU A 100 -11.38 1.26 -1.31
N GLY A 101 -12.17 0.79 -0.34
CA GLY A 101 -12.41 -0.64 -0.13
C GLY A 101 -11.20 -1.46 0.34
N ALA A 102 -10.08 -0.84 0.69
CA ALA A 102 -8.88 -1.54 1.12
C ALA A 102 -9.06 -2.22 2.49
N GLU A 103 -8.49 -3.41 2.66
CA GLU A 103 -8.39 -4.11 3.93
C GLU A 103 -7.10 -3.70 4.66
N LEU A 104 -7.24 -2.93 5.74
CA LEU A 104 -6.17 -2.30 6.49
C LEU A 104 -6.19 -2.69 7.99
N GLU A 105 -6.75 -3.87 8.30
CA GLU A 105 -6.76 -4.35 9.68
C GLU A 105 -5.33 -4.43 10.23
N LEU A 106 -5.12 -3.93 11.45
CA LEU A 106 -3.81 -3.87 12.10
C LEU A 106 -2.72 -3.08 11.34
N ALA A 107 -3.06 -2.35 10.28
CA ALA A 107 -2.09 -1.51 9.57
C ALA A 107 -1.55 -0.39 10.46
N ASN A 108 -0.28 -0.04 10.28
CA ASN A 108 0.39 0.99 11.06
C ASN A 108 0.64 2.26 10.23
N PHE A 109 -0.10 3.33 10.53
CA PHE A 109 0.04 4.66 9.91
C PHE A 109 0.79 5.67 10.80
N ASN A 110 1.54 5.20 11.80
CA ASN A 110 2.22 6.11 12.71
C ASN A 110 3.13 7.09 11.93
N GLN A 111 2.97 8.40 12.19
CA GLN A 111 3.70 9.48 11.50
C GLN A 111 3.47 9.58 9.97
N ALA A 112 2.56 8.81 9.39
CA ALA A 112 2.21 8.95 7.97
C ALA A 112 1.55 10.32 7.71
N ILE A 113 1.87 10.92 6.56
CA ILE A 113 1.36 12.23 6.14
C ILE A 113 0.09 12.03 5.33
N PHE A 114 -1.05 12.42 5.89
CA PHE A 114 -2.36 12.35 5.26
C PHE A 114 -2.78 13.71 4.68
N ILE A 115 -2.96 13.78 3.36
CA ILE A 115 -3.55 14.94 2.67
C ILE A 115 -4.50 14.40 1.60
N ASN A 116 -5.81 14.68 1.75
CA ASN A 116 -6.85 14.24 0.81
C ASN A 116 -6.86 12.72 0.55
N VAL A 117 -6.62 11.91 1.58
CA VAL A 117 -6.63 10.44 1.46
C VAL A 117 -8.07 9.95 1.34
N ASN A 118 -8.35 9.05 0.41
CA ASN A 118 -9.64 8.38 0.28
C ASN A 118 -9.63 7.05 1.08
N LEU A 119 -10.49 6.95 2.10
CA LEU A 119 -10.69 5.74 2.91
C LEU A 119 -12.15 5.24 2.82
N VAL A 120 -12.89 5.61 1.77
CA VAL A 120 -14.28 5.18 1.55
C VAL A 120 -14.35 3.65 1.51
N GLY A 121 -15.19 3.05 2.35
CA GLY A 121 -15.35 1.59 2.41
C GLY A 121 -14.16 0.82 2.97
N ALA A 122 -13.08 1.48 3.36
CA ALA A 122 -11.90 0.81 3.92
C ALA A 122 -12.19 0.16 5.29
N TYR A 123 -11.47 -0.90 5.62
CA TYR A 123 -11.58 -1.65 6.87
C TYR A 123 -10.32 -1.44 7.73
N LEU A 124 -10.42 -0.58 8.77
CA LEU A 124 -9.31 -0.15 9.62
C LEU A 124 -9.31 -0.79 11.01
N LEU A 125 -9.98 -1.91 11.22
CA LEU A 125 -10.10 -2.52 12.55
C LEU A 125 -8.70 -2.69 13.18
N HIS A 126 -8.54 -2.16 14.42
CA HIS A 126 -7.27 -2.20 15.16
C HIS A 126 -6.07 -1.54 14.47
N ALA A 127 -6.27 -0.76 13.41
CA ALA A 127 -5.19 0.00 12.79
C ALA A 127 -4.66 1.09 13.74
N VAL A 128 -3.36 1.36 13.64
CA VAL A 128 -2.71 2.47 14.35
C VAL A 128 -2.78 3.71 13.48
N ILE A 129 -3.76 4.56 13.73
CA ILE A 129 -4.04 5.80 13.01
C ILE A 129 -4.55 6.86 13.99
N SER A 130 -4.13 8.11 13.81
CA SER A 130 -4.53 9.20 14.69
C SER A 130 -5.87 9.84 14.27
N GLU A 131 -6.54 10.52 15.21
CA GLU A 131 -7.74 11.30 14.87
C GLU A 131 -7.45 12.42 13.86
N GLU A 132 -6.26 13.04 13.91
CA GLU A 132 -5.84 14.06 12.95
C GLU A 132 -5.76 13.48 11.54
N GLN A 133 -5.18 12.27 11.38
CA GLN A 133 -5.10 11.57 10.09
C GLN A 133 -6.51 11.23 9.58
N LEU A 134 -7.39 10.71 10.43
CA LEU A 134 -8.79 10.42 10.07
C LEU A 134 -9.54 11.69 9.67
N ASN A 135 -9.27 12.83 10.32
CA ASN A 135 -9.90 14.12 9.99
C ASN A 135 -9.43 14.66 8.61
N ASN A 136 -8.24 14.30 8.18
CA ASN A 136 -7.68 14.64 6.86
C ASN A 136 -7.99 13.60 5.77
N ALA A 137 -8.83 12.61 6.04
CA ALA A 137 -9.26 11.58 5.10
C ALA A 137 -10.76 11.68 4.82
N LYS A 138 -11.17 11.22 3.65
CA LYS A 138 -12.58 11.02 3.29
C LYS A 138 -13.06 9.69 3.86
N LEU A 139 -14.15 9.72 4.66
CA LEU A 139 -14.73 8.56 5.34
C LEU A 139 -16.21 8.39 4.98
N CYS A 140 -16.53 7.31 4.29
CA CYS A 140 -17.90 6.91 4.02
C CYS A 140 -17.99 5.37 4.04
N LYS A 141 -18.82 4.81 4.89
CA LYS A 141 -18.90 3.37 5.16
C LYS A 141 -17.55 2.76 5.58
N THR A 142 -16.69 3.57 6.20
CA THR A 142 -15.36 3.18 6.66
C THR A 142 -15.45 2.55 8.04
N VAL A 143 -14.93 1.34 8.22
CA VAL A 143 -14.81 0.71 9.54
C VAL A 143 -13.58 1.27 10.23
N LEU A 144 -13.80 1.93 11.38
CA LEU A 144 -12.75 2.58 12.17
C LEU A 144 -12.02 1.59 13.10
N PRO A 145 -10.89 1.98 13.70
CA PRO A 145 -10.09 1.09 14.55
C PRO A 145 -10.83 0.50 15.75
N ASP A 146 -11.86 1.16 16.26
CA ASP A 146 -12.73 0.74 17.36
C ASP A 146 -13.94 -0.10 16.94
N ALA A 147 -13.96 -0.58 15.69
CA ALA A 147 -15.06 -1.31 15.05
C ALA A 147 -16.32 -0.48 14.76
N SER A 148 -16.36 0.81 15.06
CA SER A 148 -17.46 1.68 14.63
C SER A 148 -17.40 1.96 13.13
N THR A 149 -18.50 2.36 12.52
CA THR A 149 -18.53 2.71 11.09
C THR A 149 -18.80 4.20 10.93
N SER A 150 -17.93 4.87 10.19
CA SER A 150 -18.08 6.28 9.85
C SER A 150 -18.86 6.47 8.55
N TYR A 151 -19.82 7.39 8.58
CA TYR A 151 -20.60 7.88 7.43
C TYR A 151 -20.41 9.38 7.21
N ARG A 152 -19.30 9.93 7.75
CA ARG A 152 -19.08 11.38 7.83
C ARG A 152 -19.18 12.07 6.47
N ASP A 153 -18.60 11.48 5.44
CA ASP A 153 -18.44 12.10 4.11
C ASP A 153 -19.26 11.37 3.03
N CYS A 154 -20.32 10.63 3.45
CA CYS A 154 -21.27 10.06 2.49
C CYS A 154 -22.21 11.15 1.96
#